data_57a0392d8207ae46833d79d4b67c074e
#
_entry.id   57a0392d8207ae46833d79d4b67c074e
#
_cell.length_a   1.000
_cell.length_b   1.000
_cell.length_c   1.000
_cell.angle_alpha   90.00
_cell.angle_beta   90.00
_cell.angle_gamma   90.00
#
_symmetry.space_group_name_H-M   'P 1'
#
loop_
_entity.id
_entity.type
_entity.pdbx_description
1 polymer ?
#
loop_
_entity_poly.entity_id
_entity_poly.type
_entity_poly.pdbx_seq_one_letter_code
_entity_poly.pdbx_strand_id
1 'polypeptide(L)'
;MTEQVEGERQVLVAENEQACLGYITLVKCPKKGRFFQIGIPEIVDFNVFEQFQGQGICYRLLDAICQLVSDFTFQIGIGVGLNAHYGKAQKLYVQNGFIPDGTGIWYEGSPLAIGASAYNDDNLAQYFIKPLET
;
A
#
# COMPACT_ATOMS: atom_id res chain seq x y z
N MET A 1 13.47 12.29 4.88
CA MET A 1 12.25 11.57 5.35
C MET A 1 12.34 11.32 6.84
N THR A 2 11.24 11.41 7.51
CA THR A 2 11.14 11.18 8.95
C THR A 2 10.35 9.93 9.22
N GLU A 3 10.84 9.08 10.14
CA GLU A 3 10.14 7.87 10.56
C GLU A 3 9.46 8.11 11.90
N GLN A 4 8.21 7.68 12.00
CA GLN A 4 7.46 7.67 13.26
C GLN A 4 6.96 6.26 13.53
N VAL A 5 7.07 5.81 14.76
CA VAL A 5 6.59 4.49 15.18
C VAL A 5 5.52 4.68 16.25
N GLU A 6 4.35 4.09 16.01
CA GLU A 6 3.23 4.15 16.92
C GLU A 6 2.61 2.76 17.03
N GLY A 7 2.94 2.06 18.11
CA GLY A 7 2.56 0.67 18.27
C GLY A 7 3.14 -0.21 17.17
N GLU A 8 2.28 -0.92 16.43
CA GLU A 8 2.67 -1.79 15.31
C GLU A 8 2.70 -1.06 13.97
N ARG A 9 2.37 0.23 13.96
CA ARG A 9 2.39 1.05 12.75
C ARG A 9 3.66 1.85 12.68
N GLN A 10 4.21 1.92 11.48
CA GLN A 10 5.33 2.80 11.16
C GLN A 10 4.89 3.77 10.07
N VAL A 11 5.20 5.04 10.27
CA VAL A 11 4.88 6.08 9.30
C VAL A 11 6.18 6.72 8.82
N LEU A 12 6.39 6.72 7.52
CA LEU A 12 7.46 7.51 6.90
C LEU A 12 6.84 8.78 6.33
N VAL A 13 7.43 9.90 6.66
CA VAL A 13 6.97 11.21 6.21
C VAL A 13 8.03 11.83 5.32
N ALA A 14 7.63 12.25 4.13
CA ALA A 14 8.46 13.08 3.26
C ALA A 14 8.18 14.53 3.59
N GLU A 15 9.23 15.27 3.91
CA GLU A 15 9.08 16.69 4.28
C GLU A 15 10.25 17.51 3.77
N ASN A 16 10.03 18.82 3.61
CA ASN A 16 11.07 19.79 3.41
C ASN A 16 11.03 20.79 4.56
N GLU A 17 11.83 21.85 4.48
CA GLU A 17 11.92 22.85 5.55
C GLU A 17 10.61 23.59 5.84
N GLN A 18 9.63 23.50 4.94
CA GLN A 18 8.41 24.30 4.98
C GLN A 18 7.14 23.47 5.21
N ALA A 19 7.13 22.20 4.79
CA ALA A 19 5.88 21.43 4.78
C ALA A 19 6.10 19.93 4.75
N CYS A 20 5.05 19.20 5.18
CA CYS A 20 4.89 17.77 4.92
C CYS A 20 4.45 17.61 3.46
N LEU A 21 5.16 16.82 2.70
CA LEU A 21 4.90 16.57 1.28
C LEU A 21 4.04 15.35 1.04
N GLY A 22 4.12 14.37 1.93
CA GLY A 22 3.38 13.13 1.85
C GLY A 22 3.81 12.16 2.92
N TYR A 23 3.14 11.01 2.96
CA TYR A 23 3.44 9.98 3.95
C TYR A 23 3.04 8.60 3.45
N ILE A 24 3.63 7.59 4.07
CA ILE A 24 3.27 6.19 3.86
C ILE A 24 3.26 5.47 5.21
N THR A 25 2.20 4.69 5.44
CA THR A 25 2.01 3.97 6.70
C THR A 25 2.07 2.47 6.46
N LEU A 26 2.85 1.81 7.29
CA LEU A 26 3.01 0.36 7.27
C LEU A 26 2.47 -0.25 8.56
N VAL A 27 1.75 -1.36 8.44
CA VAL A 27 1.41 -2.25 9.54
C VAL A 27 2.28 -3.49 9.42
N LYS A 28 3.20 -3.71 10.37
CA LYS A 28 4.12 -4.84 10.31
C LYS A 28 3.42 -6.18 10.45
N CYS A 29 2.43 -6.24 11.34
CA CYS A 29 1.71 -7.46 11.66
C CYS A 29 0.20 -7.20 11.56
N PRO A 30 -0.37 -7.26 10.35
CA PRO A 30 -1.81 -7.05 10.19
C PRO A 30 -2.60 -8.02 11.04
N LYS A 31 -3.71 -7.57 11.63
CA LYS A 31 -4.55 -8.36 12.53
C LYS A 31 -5.83 -8.86 11.88
N LYS A 32 -6.09 -8.43 10.65
CA LYS A 32 -7.28 -8.85 9.89
C LYS A 32 -7.01 -8.72 8.39
N GLY A 33 -7.86 -9.33 7.58
CA GLY A 33 -7.82 -9.22 6.14
C GLY A 33 -6.82 -10.14 5.48
N ARG A 34 -6.55 -9.88 4.20
CA ARG A 34 -5.74 -10.76 3.36
C ARG A 34 -4.33 -10.96 3.90
N PHE A 35 -3.68 -9.86 4.32
CA PHE A 35 -2.27 -9.95 4.71
C PHE A 35 -2.08 -10.52 6.11
N PHE A 36 -3.13 -10.49 6.96
CA PHE A 36 -3.13 -11.26 8.19
C PHE A 36 -3.07 -12.76 7.88
N GLN A 37 -3.84 -13.22 6.89
CA GLN A 37 -3.91 -14.63 6.52
C GLN A 37 -2.56 -15.19 6.10
N ILE A 38 -1.73 -14.41 5.45
CA ILE A 38 -0.43 -14.85 4.94
C ILE A 38 0.75 -14.28 5.71
N GLY A 39 0.51 -13.47 6.74
CA GLY A 39 1.54 -13.03 7.66
C GLY A 39 2.57 -12.07 7.06
N ILE A 40 2.18 -11.17 6.19
CA ILE A 40 3.10 -10.19 5.60
C ILE A 40 2.72 -8.76 5.98
N PRO A 41 3.72 -7.84 6.04
CA PRO A 41 3.43 -6.43 6.31
C PRO A 41 2.57 -5.81 5.21
N GLU A 42 1.76 -4.85 5.61
CA GLU A 42 0.80 -4.18 4.72
C GLU A 42 0.97 -2.68 4.74
N ILE A 43 1.03 -2.07 3.56
CA ILE A 43 0.91 -0.62 3.41
C ILE A 43 -0.59 -0.28 3.50
N VAL A 44 -0.96 0.56 4.47
CA VAL A 44 -2.38 0.85 4.75
C VAL A 44 -2.79 2.27 4.38
N ASP A 45 -1.85 3.21 4.40
CA ASP A 45 -2.08 4.59 3.98
C ASP A 45 -0.89 5.07 3.20
N PHE A 46 -1.16 5.72 2.08
CA PHE A 46 -0.10 6.25 1.23
C PHE A 46 -0.64 7.46 0.48
N ASN A 47 -0.08 8.62 0.73
CA ASN A 47 -0.55 9.84 0.12
C ASN A 47 0.59 10.84 -0.10
N VAL A 48 0.61 11.45 -1.28
CA VAL A 48 1.41 12.63 -1.56
C VAL A 48 0.44 13.76 -1.87
N PHE A 49 0.56 14.87 -1.15
CA PHE A 49 -0.37 15.97 -1.31
C PHE A 49 -0.30 16.54 -2.72
N GLU A 50 -1.46 16.97 -3.23
CA GLU A 50 -1.65 17.30 -4.64
C GLU A 50 -0.61 18.28 -5.18
N GLN A 51 -0.30 19.32 -4.42
CA GLN A 51 0.65 20.35 -4.84
C GLN A 51 2.09 19.84 -4.96
N PHE A 52 2.39 18.66 -4.43
CA PHE A 52 3.73 18.08 -4.47
C PHE A 52 3.81 16.83 -5.36
N GLN A 53 2.73 16.46 -6.04
CA GLN A 53 2.74 15.33 -6.95
C GLN A 53 3.59 15.64 -8.19
N GLY A 54 4.09 14.60 -8.83
CA GLY A 54 4.93 14.75 -10.02
C GLY A 54 6.40 15.05 -9.74
N GLN A 55 6.84 15.00 -8.47
CA GLN A 55 8.22 15.29 -8.07
C GLN A 55 9.00 14.04 -7.65
N GLY A 56 8.45 12.86 -7.88
CA GLY A 56 9.11 11.62 -7.51
C GLY A 56 8.98 11.23 -6.04
N ILE A 57 8.18 11.94 -5.25
CA ILE A 57 8.03 11.68 -3.81
C ILE A 57 7.37 10.33 -3.55
N CYS A 58 6.39 9.94 -4.36
CA CYS A 58 5.74 8.63 -4.27
C CYS A 58 6.75 7.49 -4.37
N TYR A 59 7.65 7.56 -5.35
CA TYR A 59 8.68 6.55 -5.56
C TYR A 59 9.64 6.46 -4.37
N ARG A 60 10.04 7.63 -3.84
CA ARG A 60 10.96 7.68 -2.71
C ARG A 60 10.34 7.08 -1.44
N LEU A 61 9.08 7.40 -1.16
CA LEU A 61 8.37 6.84 -0.01
C LEU A 61 8.19 5.34 -0.15
N LEU A 62 7.77 4.90 -1.32
CA LEU A 62 7.55 3.48 -1.58
C LEU A 62 8.85 2.68 -1.50
N ASP A 63 9.92 3.19 -2.09
CA ASP A 63 11.24 2.56 -2.01
C ASP A 63 11.74 2.50 -0.57
N ALA A 64 11.61 3.60 0.17
CA ALA A 64 12.06 3.67 1.55
C ALA A 64 11.32 2.68 2.46
N ILE A 65 10.00 2.53 2.30
CA ILE A 65 9.25 1.57 3.10
C ILE A 65 9.63 0.13 2.76
N CYS A 66 9.88 -0.16 1.50
CA CYS A 66 10.33 -1.48 1.08
C CYS A 66 11.72 -1.80 1.65
N GLN A 67 12.63 -0.86 1.65
CA GLN A 67 13.96 -1.04 2.26
C GLN A 67 13.85 -1.26 3.77
N LEU A 68 12.97 -0.52 4.43
CA LEU A 68 12.79 -0.64 5.87
C LEU A 68 12.37 -2.05 6.28
N VAL A 69 11.52 -2.71 5.50
CA VAL A 69 11.00 -4.04 5.84
C VAL A 69 11.82 -5.19 5.26
N SER A 70 12.75 -4.93 4.35
CA SER A 70 13.53 -5.98 3.69
C SER A 70 14.39 -6.79 4.65
N ASP A 71 14.70 -6.25 5.82
CA ASP A 71 15.51 -6.95 6.83
C ASP A 71 14.75 -8.06 7.55
N PHE A 72 13.43 -8.04 7.54
CA PHE A 72 12.62 -9.01 8.29
C PHE A 72 11.52 -9.70 7.50
N THR A 73 11.36 -9.38 6.23
CA THR A 73 10.35 -10.03 5.40
C THR A 73 10.81 -10.10 3.95
N PHE A 74 10.25 -11.06 3.20
CA PHE A 74 10.53 -11.24 1.78
C PHE A 74 9.44 -10.65 0.89
N GLN A 75 8.36 -10.15 1.48
CA GLN A 75 7.21 -9.63 0.73
C GLN A 75 6.56 -8.49 1.48
N ILE A 76 5.95 -7.60 0.73
CA ILE A 76 5.13 -6.52 1.28
C ILE A 76 3.83 -6.43 0.46
N GLY A 77 2.73 -6.16 1.13
CA GLY A 77 1.42 -6.12 0.50
C GLY A 77 0.76 -4.76 0.52
N ILE A 78 -0.14 -4.53 -0.42
CA ILE A 78 -0.98 -3.34 -0.47
C ILE A 78 -2.32 -3.68 -1.09
N GLY A 79 -3.40 -3.12 -0.52
CA GLY A 79 -4.71 -3.16 -1.13
C GLY A 79 -4.97 -1.88 -1.92
N VAL A 80 -5.61 -2.00 -3.06
CA VAL A 80 -5.93 -0.85 -3.88
C VAL A 80 -7.36 -0.94 -4.38
N GLY A 81 -8.08 0.20 -4.35
CA GLY A 81 -9.40 0.30 -4.92
C GLY A 81 -9.40 0.10 -6.42
N LEU A 82 -10.54 -0.27 -6.98
CA LEU A 82 -10.66 -0.61 -8.39
C LEU A 82 -11.37 0.46 -9.22
N ASN A 83 -11.96 1.49 -8.58
CA ASN A 83 -12.58 2.56 -9.34
C ASN A 83 -11.52 3.50 -9.92
N ALA A 84 -11.96 4.39 -10.82
CA ALA A 84 -11.03 5.25 -11.58
C ALA A 84 -10.22 6.21 -10.71
N HIS A 85 -10.67 6.53 -9.50
CA HIS A 85 -9.93 7.38 -8.57
C HIS A 85 -8.58 6.77 -8.17
N TYR A 86 -8.47 5.44 -8.22
CA TYR A 86 -7.26 4.71 -7.86
C TYR A 86 -6.38 4.37 -9.06
N GLY A 87 -6.73 4.85 -10.27
CA GLY A 87 -6.01 4.50 -11.48
C GLY A 87 -4.53 4.86 -11.46
N LYS A 88 -4.19 6.05 -10.93
CA LYS A 88 -2.79 6.46 -10.80
C LYS A 88 -2.03 5.59 -9.80
N ALA A 89 -2.67 5.24 -8.69
CA ALA A 89 -2.09 4.38 -7.68
C ALA A 89 -1.84 2.97 -8.24
N GLN A 90 -2.79 2.42 -8.97
CA GLN A 90 -2.64 1.11 -9.60
C GLN A 90 -1.41 1.08 -10.52
N LYS A 91 -1.25 2.09 -11.37
CA LYS A 91 -0.10 2.19 -12.26
C LYS A 91 1.21 2.29 -11.49
N LEU A 92 1.23 3.11 -10.44
CA LEU A 92 2.41 3.30 -9.60
C LEU A 92 2.87 1.98 -8.99
N TYR A 93 1.95 1.21 -8.43
CA TYR A 93 2.29 -0.05 -7.78
C TYR A 93 2.81 -1.07 -8.79
N VAL A 94 2.16 -1.21 -9.92
CA VAL A 94 2.61 -2.13 -10.98
C VAL A 94 4.00 -1.72 -11.48
N GLN A 95 4.24 -0.44 -11.71
CA GLN A 95 5.53 0.07 -12.14
C GLN A 95 6.65 -0.16 -11.13
N ASN A 96 6.29 -0.33 -9.87
CA ASN A 96 7.25 -0.56 -8.77
C ASN A 96 7.32 -2.01 -8.32
N GLY A 97 6.83 -2.94 -9.12
CA GLY A 97 7.01 -4.36 -8.89
C GLY A 97 5.93 -5.05 -8.06
N PHE A 98 4.84 -4.35 -7.75
CA PHE A 98 3.68 -4.97 -7.12
C PHE A 98 2.88 -5.72 -8.17
N ILE A 99 2.48 -6.95 -7.85
CA ILE A 99 1.66 -7.78 -8.74
C ILE A 99 0.41 -8.23 -7.99
N PRO A 100 -0.70 -8.48 -8.71
CA PRO A 100 -1.89 -9.04 -8.07
C PRO A 100 -1.56 -10.34 -7.33
N ASP A 101 -2.15 -10.52 -6.16
CA ASP A 101 -1.83 -11.69 -5.33
C ASP A 101 -2.58 -12.97 -5.74
N GLY A 102 -3.43 -12.88 -6.75
CA GLY A 102 -4.18 -14.02 -7.27
C GLY A 102 -5.48 -14.34 -6.55
N THR A 103 -5.86 -13.54 -5.54
CA THR A 103 -7.11 -13.82 -4.80
C THR A 103 -8.35 -13.13 -5.41
N GLY A 104 -8.16 -12.37 -6.47
CA GLY A 104 -9.28 -11.72 -7.17
C GLY A 104 -9.81 -10.50 -6.44
N ILE A 105 -11.09 -10.24 -6.61
CA ILE A 105 -11.75 -9.05 -6.11
C ILE A 105 -12.26 -9.29 -4.69
N TRP A 106 -12.06 -8.30 -3.83
CA TRP A 106 -12.58 -8.27 -2.46
C TRP A 106 -13.56 -7.11 -2.31
N TYR A 107 -14.59 -7.31 -1.50
CA TYR A 107 -15.55 -6.27 -1.18
C TYR A 107 -15.80 -6.23 0.33
N GLU A 108 -15.68 -5.03 0.91
CA GLU A 108 -15.87 -4.83 2.36
C GLU A 108 -15.03 -5.79 3.21
N GLY A 109 -13.79 -6.05 2.78
CA GLY A 109 -12.85 -6.87 3.55
C GLY A 109 -13.01 -8.37 3.40
N SER A 110 -13.85 -8.83 2.46
CA SER A 110 -14.06 -10.26 2.20
C SER A 110 -13.97 -10.56 0.71
N PRO A 111 -13.50 -11.77 0.33
CA PRO A 111 -13.49 -12.14 -1.08
C PRO A 111 -14.89 -12.10 -1.67
N LEU A 112 -14.98 -11.50 -2.87
CA LEU A 112 -16.24 -11.45 -3.60
C LEU A 112 -16.41 -12.73 -4.40
N ALA A 113 -17.51 -13.45 -4.19
CA ALA A 113 -17.77 -14.71 -4.89
C ALA A 113 -17.88 -14.48 -6.39
N ILE A 114 -17.40 -15.43 -7.18
CA ILE A 114 -17.53 -15.40 -8.64
C ILE A 114 -19.02 -15.36 -8.99
N GLY A 115 -19.40 -14.41 -9.85
CA GLY A 115 -20.80 -14.21 -10.23
C GLY A 115 -21.60 -13.30 -9.30
N ALA A 116 -21.02 -12.89 -8.16
CA ALA A 116 -21.68 -11.96 -7.25
C ALA A 116 -21.60 -10.52 -7.77
N SER A 117 -22.53 -9.69 -7.30
CA SER A 117 -22.55 -8.27 -7.61
C SER A 117 -21.99 -7.46 -6.45
N ALA A 118 -21.36 -6.33 -6.77
CA ALA A 118 -20.90 -5.37 -5.78
C ALA A 118 -20.91 -3.96 -6.39
N TYR A 119 -20.89 -2.95 -5.52
CA TYR A 119 -20.78 -1.57 -5.98
C TYR A 119 -19.34 -1.22 -6.31
N ASN A 120 -19.17 -0.42 -7.34
CA ASN A 120 -17.85 0.12 -7.70
C ASN A 120 -17.54 1.35 -6.82
N ASP A 121 -17.35 1.11 -5.54
CA ASP A 121 -17.05 2.13 -4.55
C ASP A 121 -15.68 1.87 -3.90
N ASP A 122 -15.33 2.61 -2.85
CA ASP A 122 -14.02 2.50 -2.21
C ASP A 122 -13.82 1.19 -1.44
N ASN A 123 -14.87 0.39 -1.26
CA ASN A 123 -14.77 -0.92 -0.60
C ASN A 123 -14.46 -2.05 -1.57
N LEU A 124 -14.48 -1.79 -2.87
CA LEU A 124 -14.11 -2.76 -3.90
C LEU A 124 -12.60 -2.68 -4.11
N ALA A 125 -11.89 -3.76 -3.87
CA ALA A 125 -10.44 -3.74 -3.82
C ALA A 125 -9.81 -4.98 -4.43
N GLN A 126 -8.55 -4.83 -4.81
CA GLN A 126 -7.68 -5.94 -5.20
C GLN A 126 -6.38 -5.82 -4.39
N TYR A 127 -5.78 -6.95 -4.05
CA TYR A 127 -4.57 -6.98 -3.25
C TYR A 127 -3.36 -7.32 -4.11
N PHE A 128 -2.27 -6.60 -3.86
CA PHE A 128 -1.02 -6.73 -4.60
C PHE A 128 0.10 -7.06 -3.63
N ILE A 129 1.07 -7.82 -4.10
CA ILE A 129 2.24 -8.21 -3.33
C ILE A 129 3.48 -7.84 -4.14
N LYS A 130 4.49 -7.34 -3.45
CA LYS A 130 5.81 -7.13 -4.02
C LYS A 130 6.82 -8.02 -3.31
N PRO A 131 7.55 -8.89 -4.04
CA PRO A 131 8.69 -9.60 -3.47
C PRO A 131 9.83 -8.61 -3.20
N LEU A 132 10.53 -8.80 -2.10
CA LEU A 132 11.64 -7.96 -1.68
C LEU A 132 12.95 -8.73 -1.76
N GLU A 133 13.99 -8.06 -2.22
CA GLU A 133 15.34 -8.60 -2.19
C GLU A 133 15.95 -8.32 -0.81
N THR A 134 16.62 -9.31 -0.26
CA THR A 134 17.31 -9.19 1.04
C THR A 134 18.82 -9.18 0.84
#